data_bc7515bee30457eef7def6a26a67419d
#
_entry.id   bc7515bee30457eef7def6a26a67419d
#
_cell.length_a   1.000
_cell.length_b   1.000
_cell.length_c   1.000
_cell.angle_alpha   90.00
_cell.angle_beta   90.00
_cell.angle_gamma   90.00
#
_symmetry.space_group_name_H-M   'P 1'
#
loop_
_entity.id
_entity.type
_entity.pdbx_description
1 polymer ?
#
loop_
_entity_poly.entity_id
_entity_poly.type
_entity_poly.pdbx_seq_one_letter_code
_entity_poly.pdbx_strand_id
1 'polypeptide(L)'
;MRQSFIISLTIMMVSTTGWANLNGYSKPYEQLRYHLEHTGKGLYSSKGLNSLNKSIKQVDAEMVSQAFIARNAIIAAGVAAFHDGVLAMGPASETMEKIRTQPSDIINVPGALAALEAITRRNLAETDFSANLAEYVGAKIAKKPSNFPNHAAIAPMPRKRNVSAPAEMGGEKPFYRRGSNDSPSAMERMLALGAMHILTNGNIPEEDIRRWTKQDDINLCIGIAVRNLDQCEAASRGLTEKAFCTQRHTLTELNRCFRWLGRTN
;
A
#
# COMPACT_ATOMS: atom_id res chain seq x y z
N MET A 1 -34.59 47.21 26.63
CA MET A 1 -34.51 46.86 25.20
C MET A 1 -33.06 46.54 24.88
N ARG A 2 -32.68 45.25 24.77
CA ARG A 2 -31.32 44.82 24.39
C ARG A 2 -31.39 44.34 22.95
N GLN A 3 -30.78 45.09 22.05
CA GLN A 3 -30.61 44.67 20.67
C GLN A 3 -29.41 43.70 20.57
N SER A 4 -29.70 42.46 20.22
CA SER A 4 -28.66 41.43 19.91
C SER A 4 -28.27 41.64 18.46
N PHE A 5 -27.05 42.06 18.24
CA PHE A 5 -26.41 42.06 16.93
C PHE A 5 -25.93 40.63 16.61
N ILE A 6 -26.61 39.99 15.66
CA ILE A 6 -26.16 38.74 15.05
C ILE A 6 -25.15 39.09 13.96
N ILE A 7 -23.84 38.88 14.23
CA ILE A 7 -22.81 38.99 13.21
C ILE A 7 -22.84 37.68 12.44
N SER A 8 -23.44 37.70 11.25
CA SER A 8 -23.31 36.58 10.29
C SER A 8 -21.89 36.54 9.76
N LEU A 9 -21.09 35.58 10.27
CA LEU A 9 -19.76 35.28 9.75
C LEU A 9 -19.95 34.44 8.47
N THR A 10 -19.99 35.11 7.31
CA THR A 10 -19.94 34.45 6.02
C THR A 10 -18.53 33.92 5.81
N ILE A 11 -18.30 32.65 6.11
CA ILE A 11 -17.06 31.94 5.75
C ILE A 11 -17.05 31.79 4.25
N MET A 12 -16.38 32.73 3.56
CA MET A 12 -15.97 32.52 2.17
C MET A 12 -14.99 31.34 2.17
N MET A 13 -15.48 30.17 1.79
CA MET A 13 -14.61 29.06 1.39
C MET A 13 -13.90 29.51 0.09
N VAL A 14 -12.77 30.15 0.25
CA VAL A 14 -11.79 30.30 -0.82
C VAL A 14 -11.31 28.89 -1.09
N SER A 15 -11.75 28.31 -2.20
CA SER A 15 -11.16 27.09 -2.75
C SER A 15 -9.73 27.45 -3.15
N THR A 16 -8.82 27.41 -2.21
CA THR A 16 -7.40 27.42 -2.51
C THR A 16 -7.13 26.12 -3.24
N THR A 17 -6.89 26.19 -4.55
CA THR A 17 -6.22 25.11 -5.28
C THR A 17 -4.88 24.90 -4.59
N GLY A 18 -4.89 24.05 -3.56
CA GLY A 18 -3.71 23.78 -2.75
C GLY A 18 -2.70 23.01 -3.59
N TRP A 19 -1.46 23.48 -3.57
CA TRP A 19 -0.34 22.69 -4.02
C TRP A 19 0.03 21.74 -2.88
N ALA A 20 0.23 20.46 -3.19
CA ALA A 20 0.54 19.46 -2.18
C ALA A 20 1.81 18.69 -2.55
N ASN A 21 2.49 18.19 -1.52
CA ASN A 21 3.72 17.42 -1.67
C ASN A 21 3.44 15.94 -1.42
N LEU A 22 3.89 15.07 -2.33
CA LEU A 22 3.75 13.62 -2.23
C LEU A 22 4.31 13.03 -0.93
N ASN A 23 5.35 13.65 -0.35
CA ASN A 23 5.90 13.21 0.95
C ASN A 23 4.86 13.27 2.08
N GLY A 24 3.93 14.23 2.03
CA GLY A 24 2.82 14.28 2.98
C GLY A 24 1.84 13.13 2.79
N TYR A 25 1.55 12.81 1.54
CA TYR A 25 0.63 11.73 1.17
C TYR A 25 1.22 10.33 1.40
N SER A 26 2.55 10.13 1.36
CA SER A 26 3.20 8.83 1.60
C SER A 26 3.17 8.37 3.07
N LYS A 27 3.01 9.30 4.02
CA LYS A 27 3.13 9.05 5.46
C LYS A 27 2.28 7.90 6.01
N PRO A 28 0.99 7.74 5.65
CA PRO A 28 0.18 6.63 6.18
C PRO A 28 0.77 5.25 5.85
N TYR A 29 1.32 5.07 4.66
CA TYR A 29 1.99 3.81 4.31
C TYR A 29 3.32 3.63 5.06
N GLU A 30 4.11 4.69 5.19
CA GLU A 30 5.37 4.67 5.95
C GLU A 30 5.12 4.36 7.43
N GLN A 31 4.06 4.91 8.02
CA GLN A 31 3.64 4.59 9.39
C GLN A 31 3.24 3.13 9.53
N LEU A 32 2.46 2.59 8.58
CA LEU A 32 2.13 1.17 8.56
C LEU A 32 3.39 0.31 8.51
N ARG A 33 4.34 0.63 7.62
CA ARG A 33 5.63 -0.07 7.50
C ARG A 33 6.42 0.01 8.80
N TYR A 34 6.50 1.19 9.39
CA TYR A 34 7.16 1.39 10.68
C TYR A 34 6.58 0.49 11.77
N HIS A 35 5.25 0.40 11.88
CA HIS A 35 4.61 -0.49 12.84
C HIS A 35 4.95 -1.97 12.57
N LEU A 36 4.91 -2.41 11.33
CA LEU A 36 5.27 -3.79 10.97
C LEU A 36 6.72 -4.12 11.31
N GLU A 37 7.65 -3.22 11.05
CA GLU A 37 9.09 -3.43 11.23
C GLU A 37 9.53 -3.36 12.70
N HIS A 38 9.02 -2.40 13.45
CA HIS A 38 9.44 -2.15 14.83
C HIS A 38 8.74 -3.04 15.86
N THR A 39 7.54 -3.49 15.57
CA THR A 39 6.81 -4.38 16.49
C THR A 39 7.27 -5.84 16.35
N GLY A 40 7.95 -6.19 15.26
CA GLY A 40 8.41 -7.56 15.00
C GLY A 40 9.25 -8.17 16.12
N LYS A 41 10.03 -7.37 16.84
CA LYS A 41 10.84 -7.81 17.98
C LYS A 41 10.01 -8.13 19.24
N GLY A 42 8.78 -7.61 19.34
CA GLY A 42 7.88 -7.78 20.49
C GLY A 42 6.70 -8.72 20.29
N LEU A 43 6.58 -9.35 19.11
CA LEU A 43 5.41 -10.15 18.72
C LEU A 43 5.14 -11.41 19.59
N TYR A 44 6.06 -11.75 20.48
CA TYR A 44 5.89 -12.89 21.39
C TYR A 44 5.32 -12.52 22.76
N SER A 45 5.10 -11.23 22.99
CA SER A 45 4.41 -10.76 24.18
C SER A 45 2.96 -10.42 23.87
N SER A 46 2.07 -10.66 24.81
CA SER A 46 0.67 -10.22 24.71
C SER A 46 0.57 -8.72 24.41
N LYS A 47 1.46 -7.92 25.02
CA LYS A 47 1.53 -6.47 24.81
C LYS A 47 1.91 -6.10 23.37
N GLY A 48 2.92 -6.77 22.82
CA GLY A 48 3.39 -6.51 21.44
C GLY A 48 2.33 -6.88 20.39
N LEU A 49 1.71 -8.08 20.52
CA LEU A 49 0.64 -8.50 19.63
C LEU A 49 -0.57 -7.56 19.69
N ASN A 50 -1.02 -7.23 20.89
CA ASN A 50 -2.17 -6.33 21.07
C ASN A 50 -1.87 -4.92 20.52
N SER A 51 -0.64 -4.43 20.70
CA SER A 51 -0.25 -3.12 20.16
C SER A 51 -0.24 -3.12 18.63
N LEU A 52 0.37 -4.12 17.99
CA LEU A 52 0.38 -4.21 16.52
C LEU A 52 -1.03 -4.35 15.97
N ASN A 53 -1.79 -5.30 16.47
CA ASN A 53 -3.13 -5.56 15.96
C ASN A 53 -4.06 -4.36 16.16
N LYS A 54 -3.93 -3.64 17.29
CA LYS A 54 -4.64 -2.38 17.49
C LYS A 54 -4.28 -1.33 16.43
N SER A 55 -2.99 -1.17 16.14
CA SER A 55 -2.54 -0.23 15.10
C SER A 55 -3.06 -0.62 13.72
N ILE A 56 -3.03 -1.92 13.39
CA ILE A 56 -3.52 -2.42 12.08
C ILE A 56 -5.04 -2.25 11.94
N LYS A 57 -5.81 -2.50 13.00
CA LYS A 57 -7.28 -2.30 12.97
C LYS A 57 -7.70 -0.84 12.84
N GLN A 58 -6.82 0.09 13.15
CA GLN A 58 -7.04 1.53 12.99
C GLN A 58 -6.59 2.06 11.62
N VAL A 59 -6.05 1.18 10.76
CA VAL A 59 -5.61 1.56 9.42
C VAL A 59 -6.81 1.99 8.57
N ASP A 60 -6.75 3.19 8.05
CA ASP A 60 -7.61 3.64 6.97
C ASP A 60 -7.09 3.06 5.65
N ALA A 61 -7.81 2.10 5.10
CA ALA A 61 -7.40 1.36 3.91
C ALA A 61 -7.26 2.27 2.68
N GLU A 62 -8.13 3.29 2.56
CA GLU A 62 -8.07 4.25 1.47
C GLU A 62 -6.83 5.13 1.59
N MET A 63 -6.58 5.69 2.77
CA MET A 63 -5.40 6.52 3.01
C MET A 63 -4.10 5.75 2.78
N VAL A 64 -4.01 4.49 3.23
CA VAL A 64 -2.82 3.67 3.02
C VAL A 64 -2.65 3.27 1.56
N SER A 65 -3.74 2.97 0.86
CA SER A 65 -3.71 2.69 -0.58
C SER A 65 -3.19 3.90 -1.38
N GLN A 66 -3.71 5.09 -1.09
CA GLN A 66 -3.25 6.34 -1.71
C GLN A 66 -1.77 6.62 -1.38
N ALA A 67 -1.39 6.44 -0.12
CA ALA A 67 -0.03 6.64 0.34
C ALA A 67 0.97 5.68 -0.31
N PHE A 68 0.57 4.45 -0.58
CA PHE A 68 1.38 3.48 -1.30
C PHE A 68 1.67 3.93 -2.74
N ILE A 69 0.66 4.43 -3.47
CA ILE A 69 0.85 5.00 -4.81
C ILE A 69 1.76 6.22 -4.76
N ALA A 70 1.50 7.16 -3.85
CA ALA A 70 2.29 8.38 -3.70
C ALA A 70 3.77 8.09 -3.41
N ARG A 71 4.05 7.14 -2.50
CA ARG A 71 5.42 6.73 -2.18
C ARG A 71 6.14 6.11 -3.37
N ASN A 72 5.48 5.24 -4.11
CA ASN A 72 6.07 4.63 -5.29
C ASN A 72 6.30 5.64 -6.42
N ALA A 73 5.46 6.68 -6.53
CA ALA A 73 5.69 7.80 -7.43
C ALA A 73 6.96 8.59 -7.05
N ILE A 74 7.24 8.78 -5.75
CA ILE A 74 8.49 9.40 -5.29
C ILE A 74 9.69 8.54 -5.66
N ILE A 75 9.59 7.21 -5.52
CA ILE A 75 10.66 6.28 -5.94
C ILE A 75 10.92 6.41 -7.45
N ALA A 76 9.86 6.43 -8.27
CA ALA A 76 9.98 6.62 -9.72
C ALA A 76 10.69 7.95 -10.05
N ALA A 77 10.26 9.04 -9.43
CA ALA A 77 10.83 10.37 -9.66
C ALA A 77 12.32 10.46 -9.28
N GLY A 78 12.78 9.65 -8.33
CA GLY A 78 14.18 9.56 -7.91
C GLY A 78 15.08 8.76 -8.86
N VAL A 79 14.55 8.14 -9.91
CA VAL A 79 15.34 7.39 -10.91
C VAL A 79 15.84 8.33 -12.00
N ALA A 80 17.14 8.57 -12.05
CA ALA A 80 17.75 9.57 -12.95
C ALA A 80 17.32 9.41 -14.41
N ALA A 81 17.35 8.18 -14.95
CA ALA A 81 16.95 7.93 -16.33
C ALA A 81 15.48 8.30 -16.62
N PHE A 82 14.58 8.08 -15.65
CA PHE A 82 13.18 8.47 -15.77
C PHE A 82 12.99 9.97 -15.62
N HIS A 83 13.71 10.58 -14.67
CA HIS A 83 13.72 12.03 -14.46
C HIS A 83 14.11 12.76 -15.75
N ASP A 84 15.26 12.38 -16.35
CA ASP A 84 15.76 12.99 -17.58
C ASP A 84 14.81 12.73 -18.76
N GLY A 85 14.25 11.53 -18.84
CA GLY A 85 13.26 11.17 -19.87
C GLY A 85 12.00 12.04 -19.79
N VAL A 86 11.52 12.31 -18.59
CA VAL A 86 10.35 13.19 -18.37
C VAL A 86 10.66 14.63 -18.78
N LEU A 87 11.83 15.16 -18.41
CA LEU A 87 12.22 16.52 -18.79
C LEU A 87 12.42 16.67 -20.31
N ALA A 88 12.80 15.59 -20.98
CA ALA A 88 12.94 15.58 -22.45
C ALA A 88 11.61 15.54 -23.22
N MET A 89 10.46 15.30 -22.55
CA MET A 89 9.14 15.27 -23.20
C MET A 89 8.67 16.64 -23.74
N GLY A 90 9.24 17.73 -23.24
CA GLY A 90 8.90 19.10 -23.65
C GLY A 90 8.52 20.01 -22.48
N PRO A 91 7.86 21.15 -22.77
CA PRO A 91 7.45 22.11 -21.75
C PRO A 91 6.57 21.47 -20.67
N ALA A 92 6.80 21.84 -19.40
CA ALA A 92 6.12 21.22 -18.26
C ALA A 92 4.58 21.29 -18.36
N SER A 93 4.02 22.41 -18.81
CA SER A 93 2.56 22.58 -18.94
C SER A 93 1.96 21.63 -19.99
N GLU A 94 2.59 21.49 -21.15
CA GLU A 94 2.13 20.61 -22.22
C GLU A 94 2.28 19.14 -21.82
N THR A 95 3.41 18.79 -21.20
CA THR A 95 3.68 17.44 -20.71
C THR A 95 2.68 17.04 -19.61
N MET A 96 2.36 17.95 -18.70
CA MET A 96 1.35 17.71 -17.66
C MET A 96 -0.03 17.41 -18.27
N GLU A 97 -0.44 18.18 -19.29
CA GLU A 97 -1.72 17.96 -19.95
C GLU A 97 -1.74 16.65 -20.73
N LYS A 98 -0.63 16.29 -21.39
CA LYS A 98 -0.48 14.99 -22.05
C LYS A 98 -0.62 13.83 -21.06
N ILE A 99 0.02 13.91 -19.89
CA ILE A 99 -0.10 12.89 -18.84
C ILE A 99 -1.54 12.77 -18.37
N ARG A 100 -2.28 13.88 -18.20
CA ARG A 100 -3.67 13.86 -17.77
C ARG A 100 -4.62 13.22 -18.78
N THR A 101 -4.37 13.42 -20.06
CA THR A 101 -5.23 12.97 -21.16
C THR A 101 -4.85 11.59 -21.70
N GLN A 102 -3.57 11.25 -21.66
CA GLN A 102 -3.02 10.01 -22.21
C GLN A 102 -2.03 9.35 -21.23
N PRO A 103 -2.52 8.92 -20.05
CA PRO A 103 -1.65 8.41 -18.98
C PRO A 103 -0.87 7.16 -19.36
N SER A 104 -1.38 6.33 -20.26
CA SER A 104 -0.70 5.10 -20.69
C SER A 104 0.59 5.36 -21.48
N ASP A 105 0.74 6.55 -22.07
CA ASP A 105 1.95 6.91 -22.80
C ASP A 105 3.17 7.07 -21.88
N ILE A 106 2.95 7.25 -20.59
CA ILE A 106 4.03 7.42 -19.61
C ILE A 106 4.99 6.22 -19.55
N ILE A 107 4.50 5.02 -19.88
CA ILE A 107 5.32 3.80 -19.90
C ILE A 107 6.37 3.81 -21.03
N ASN A 108 6.15 4.62 -22.05
CA ASN A 108 7.04 4.76 -23.20
C ASN A 108 8.12 5.83 -22.98
N VAL A 109 8.07 6.55 -21.86
CA VAL A 109 9.08 7.56 -21.54
C VAL A 109 10.43 6.88 -21.25
N PRO A 110 11.55 7.41 -21.79
CA PRO A 110 12.87 6.88 -21.46
C PRO A 110 13.06 6.77 -19.94
N GLY A 111 13.54 5.61 -19.48
CA GLY A 111 13.73 5.34 -18.05
C GLY A 111 12.49 4.88 -17.29
N ALA A 112 11.29 4.84 -17.89
CA ALA A 112 10.08 4.34 -17.22
C ALA A 112 10.24 2.89 -16.73
N LEU A 113 10.85 2.00 -17.52
CA LEU A 113 11.12 0.63 -17.11
C LEU A 113 12.09 0.58 -15.91
N ALA A 114 13.14 1.39 -15.91
CA ALA A 114 14.06 1.48 -14.78
C ALA A 114 13.37 1.98 -13.50
N ALA A 115 12.43 2.91 -13.63
CA ALA A 115 11.59 3.37 -12.52
C ALA A 115 10.70 2.25 -11.98
N LEU A 116 10.05 1.48 -12.87
CA LEU A 116 9.23 0.32 -12.47
C LEU A 116 10.07 -0.77 -11.78
N GLU A 117 11.28 -1.03 -12.26
CA GLU A 117 12.20 -1.96 -11.61
C GLU A 117 12.62 -1.48 -10.20
N ALA A 118 12.88 -0.18 -10.04
CA ALA A 118 13.21 0.40 -8.74
C ALA A 118 12.04 0.28 -7.75
N ILE A 119 10.83 0.58 -8.18
CA ILE A 119 9.59 0.39 -7.42
C ILE A 119 9.45 -1.08 -7.02
N THR A 120 9.53 -1.99 -7.99
CA THR A 120 9.37 -3.44 -7.77
C THR A 120 10.39 -3.97 -6.78
N ARG A 121 11.67 -3.63 -6.95
CA ARG A 121 12.75 -4.05 -6.06
C ARG A 121 12.52 -3.57 -4.64
N ARG A 122 12.10 -2.33 -4.46
CA ARG A 122 11.82 -1.76 -3.15
C ARG A 122 10.64 -2.45 -2.47
N ASN A 123 9.54 -2.63 -3.19
CA ASN A 123 8.34 -3.28 -2.66
C ASN A 123 8.61 -4.76 -2.33
N LEU A 124 9.39 -5.48 -3.13
CA LEU A 124 9.78 -6.85 -2.83
C LEU A 124 10.61 -6.92 -1.55
N ALA A 125 11.63 -6.07 -1.40
CA ALA A 125 12.45 -6.06 -0.18
C ALA A 125 11.62 -5.84 1.09
N GLU A 126 10.63 -4.94 1.04
CA GLU A 126 9.73 -4.66 2.16
C GLU A 126 8.77 -5.80 2.44
N THR A 127 8.26 -6.44 1.38
CA THR A 127 7.33 -7.56 1.53
C THR A 127 8.04 -8.84 1.97
N ASP A 128 9.29 -9.05 1.59
CA ASP A 128 10.10 -10.19 2.03
C ASP A 128 10.42 -10.10 3.52
N PHE A 129 10.67 -8.88 4.05
CA PHE A 129 10.80 -8.69 5.49
C PHE A 129 9.55 -9.17 6.25
N SER A 130 8.37 -8.78 5.82
CA SER A 130 7.11 -9.19 6.47
C SER A 130 6.85 -10.70 6.29
N ALA A 131 7.22 -11.29 5.15
CA ALA A 131 7.12 -12.73 4.91
C ALA A 131 8.04 -13.54 5.85
N ASN A 132 9.29 -13.10 6.01
CA ASN A 132 10.24 -13.72 6.94
C ASN A 132 9.75 -13.63 8.39
N LEU A 133 9.15 -12.48 8.77
CA LEU A 133 8.55 -12.31 10.07
C LEU A 133 7.35 -13.24 10.29
N ALA A 134 6.50 -13.41 9.26
CA ALA A 134 5.36 -14.32 9.30
C ALA A 134 5.82 -15.78 9.48
N GLU A 135 6.87 -16.20 8.78
CA GLU A 135 7.46 -17.54 8.92
C GLU A 135 8.01 -17.74 10.34
N TYR A 136 8.75 -16.77 10.85
CA TYR A 136 9.28 -16.83 12.21
C TYR A 136 8.17 -16.93 13.28
N VAL A 137 7.10 -16.13 13.17
CA VAL A 137 5.94 -16.20 14.08
C VAL A 137 5.27 -17.57 13.97
N GLY A 138 5.05 -18.07 12.76
CA GLY A 138 4.46 -19.39 12.50
C GLY A 138 5.27 -20.53 13.13
N ALA A 139 6.59 -20.49 12.98
CA ALA A 139 7.48 -21.50 13.58
C ALA A 139 7.44 -21.49 15.13
N LYS A 140 7.24 -20.32 15.74
CA LYS A 140 7.08 -20.22 17.21
C LYS A 140 5.73 -20.72 17.69
N ILE A 141 4.65 -20.46 16.94
CA ILE A 141 3.32 -20.97 17.22
C ILE A 141 3.33 -22.51 17.18
N ALA A 142 3.95 -23.09 16.15
CA ALA A 142 4.02 -24.53 15.95
C ALA A 142 4.78 -25.28 17.07
N LYS A 143 5.69 -24.62 17.78
CA LYS A 143 6.46 -25.21 18.89
C LYS A 143 5.72 -25.21 20.23
N LYS A 144 4.63 -24.49 20.37
CA LYS A 144 3.82 -24.53 21.59
C LYS A 144 2.78 -25.65 21.46
N PRO A 145 2.73 -26.60 22.43
CA PRO A 145 1.65 -27.57 22.46
C PRO A 145 0.35 -26.78 22.62
N SER A 146 -0.44 -26.72 21.56
CA SER A 146 -1.72 -26.07 21.60
C SER A 146 -2.73 -27.06 22.18
N ASN A 147 -3.42 -26.68 23.24
CA ASN A 147 -4.71 -27.26 23.60
C ASN A 147 -5.80 -26.84 22.58
N PHE A 148 -5.42 -26.73 21.32
CA PHE A 148 -6.39 -26.50 20.24
C PHE A 148 -7.22 -27.77 20.11
N PRO A 149 -8.53 -27.71 20.31
CA PRO A 149 -9.39 -28.79 19.87
C PRO A 149 -9.17 -28.94 18.37
N ASN A 150 -8.74 -30.11 17.95
CA ASN A 150 -8.45 -30.55 16.58
C ASN A 150 -8.96 -29.61 15.48
N HIS A 151 -8.23 -28.55 15.16
CA HIS A 151 -8.38 -27.85 13.90
C HIS A 151 -7.68 -28.65 12.80
N ALA A 152 -8.11 -29.90 12.65
CA ALA A 152 -7.73 -30.77 11.54
C ALA A 152 -8.16 -30.23 10.16
N ALA A 153 -8.81 -29.07 10.15
CA ALA A 153 -9.25 -28.39 8.92
C ALA A 153 -8.35 -27.23 8.46
N ILE A 154 -7.33 -26.84 9.25
CA ILE A 154 -6.34 -25.91 8.75
C ILE A 154 -5.25 -26.73 8.10
N ALA A 155 -5.35 -26.89 6.79
CA ALA A 155 -4.35 -27.59 5.99
C ALA A 155 -2.95 -27.11 6.41
N PRO A 156 -2.01 -28.05 6.73
CA PRO A 156 -0.67 -27.68 7.06
C PRO A 156 -0.10 -26.83 5.94
N MET A 157 0.43 -25.66 6.29
CA MET A 157 1.14 -24.86 5.29
C MET A 157 2.18 -25.76 4.63
N PRO A 158 2.25 -25.79 3.30
CA PRO A 158 3.19 -26.64 2.59
C PRO A 158 4.61 -26.34 3.08
N ARG A 159 5.24 -27.33 3.69
CA ARG A 159 6.64 -27.27 4.09
C ARG A 159 7.47 -26.90 2.87
N LYS A 160 8.32 -25.89 3.05
CA LYS A 160 9.45 -25.51 2.18
C LYS A 160 9.26 -25.88 0.71
N ARG A 161 8.68 -24.99 -0.05
CA ARG A 161 9.12 -24.88 -1.43
C ARG A 161 10.30 -23.92 -1.43
N ASN A 162 11.42 -24.41 -1.94
CA ASN A 162 12.54 -23.56 -2.33
C ASN A 162 11.98 -22.32 -3.00
N VAL A 163 12.53 -21.15 -2.67
CA VAL A 163 12.17 -19.87 -3.30
C VAL A 163 12.77 -19.84 -4.71
N SER A 164 12.50 -20.86 -5.48
CA SER A 164 12.48 -20.84 -6.93
C SER A 164 11.09 -20.39 -7.30
N ALA A 165 11.00 -19.32 -8.03
CA ALA A 165 9.84 -18.62 -8.57
C ALA A 165 8.50 -19.10 -7.97
N PRO A 166 7.65 -18.22 -7.41
CA PRO A 166 6.42 -18.65 -6.76
C PRO A 166 5.66 -19.54 -7.74
N ALA A 167 5.74 -20.86 -7.47
CA ALA A 167 4.95 -21.82 -8.17
C ALA A 167 3.50 -21.35 -8.03
N GLU A 168 2.82 -21.34 -9.14
CA GLU A 168 1.41 -21.15 -9.30
C GLU A 168 0.67 -21.66 -8.07
N MET A 169 0.26 -20.74 -7.20
CA MET A 169 -0.75 -21.04 -6.21
C MET A 169 -2.00 -21.29 -7.01
N GLY A 170 -2.42 -22.55 -6.99
CA GLY A 170 -3.48 -23.11 -7.81
C GLY A 170 -4.62 -22.14 -8.01
N GLY A 171 -4.88 -21.81 -9.25
CA GLY A 171 -6.14 -21.43 -9.85
C GLY A 171 -6.99 -20.32 -9.27
N GLU A 172 -6.68 -19.73 -8.12
CA GLU A 172 -7.34 -18.51 -7.66
C GLU A 172 -6.82 -17.35 -8.50
N LYS A 173 -7.56 -17.07 -9.57
CA LYS A 173 -7.42 -15.79 -10.28
C LYS A 173 -7.45 -14.70 -9.22
N PRO A 174 -6.47 -13.78 -9.21
CA PRO A 174 -6.49 -12.69 -8.27
C PRO A 174 -7.86 -12.00 -8.37
N PHE A 175 -8.39 -11.59 -7.23
CA PHE A 175 -9.68 -10.90 -7.07
C PHE A 175 -9.81 -9.60 -7.89
N TYR A 176 -8.80 -9.25 -8.65
CA TYR A 176 -8.73 -8.03 -9.42
C TYR A 176 -9.51 -8.20 -10.72
N ARG A 177 -10.71 -7.65 -10.74
CA ARG A 177 -11.28 -7.26 -12.02
C ARG A 177 -10.24 -6.36 -12.70
N ARG A 178 -9.74 -6.81 -13.84
CA ARG A 178 -9.10 -5.93 -14.81
C ARG A 178 -9.97 -4.68 -14.87
N GLY A 179 -9.44 -3.51 -14.46
CA GLY A 179 -10.15 -2.26 -14.63
C GLY A 179 -10.70 -2.20 -16.04
N SER A 180 -11.86 -1.60 -16.23
CA SER A 180 -12.36 -1.31 -17.58
C SER A 180 -11.19 -0.79 -18.39
N ASN A 181 -11.10 -1.15 -19.69
CA ASN A 181 -9.98 -0.80 -20.58
C ASN A 181 -9.60 0.69 -20.59
N ASP A 182 -10.34 1.54 -19.90
CA ASP A 182 -10.22 3.00 -19.86
C ASP A 182 -9.56 3.53 -18.57
N SER A 183 -9.23 2.70 -17.57
CA SER A 183 -8.61 3.18 -16.32
C SER A 183 -7.12 2.82 -16.26
N PRO A 184 -6.23 3.80 -15.99
CA PRO A 184 -4.80 3.55 -15.86
C PRO A 184 -4.50 2.51 -14.78
N SER A 185 -3.56 1.61 -15.04
CA SER A 185 -3.06 0.65 -14.07
C SER A 185 -2.37 1.37 -12.89
N ALA A 186 -2.19 0.67 -11.77
CA ALA A 186 -1.47 1.23 -10.63
C ALA A 186 -0.05 1.69 -11.00
N MET A 187 0.63 0.97 -11.90
CA MET A 187 1.97 1.33 -12.38
C MET A 187 1.98 2.60 -13.21
N GLU A 188 1.03 2.73 -14.14
CA GLU A 188 0.87 3.96 -14.93
C GLU A 188 0.56 5.15 -14.01
N ARG A 189 -0.25 4.97 -12.98
CA ARG A 189 -0.53 5.99 -11.97
C ARG A 189 0.70 6.42 -11.19
N MET A 190 1.54 5.47 -10.77
CA MET A 190 2.80 5.75 -10.07
C MET A 190 3.77 6.52 -10.96
N LEU A 191 3.92 6.11 -12.22
CA LEU A 191 4.78 6.80 -13.18
C LEU A 191 4.23 8.19 -13.52
N ALA A 192 2.93 8.31 -13.79
CA ALA A 192 2.29 9.59 -14.10
C ALA A 192 2.48 10.59 -12.94
N LEU A 193 2.21 10.17 -11.72
CA LEU A 193 2.38 11.01 -10.54
C LEU A 193 3.86 11.33 -10.25
N GLY A 194 4.78 10.38 -10.53
CA GLY A 194 6.22 10.61 -10.48
C GLY A 194 6.69 11.64 -11.50
N ALA A 195 6.17 11.58 -12.72
CA ALA A 195 6.45 12.56 -13.75
C ALA A 195 5.91 13.95 -13.40
N MET A 196 4.69 14.03 -12.87
CA MET A 196 4.12 15.29 -12.37
C MET A 196 4.99 15.87 -11.24
N HIS A 197 5.49 15.03 -10.35
CA HIS A 197 6.40 15.45 -9.26
C HIS A 197 7.69 16.07 -9.82
N ILE A 198 8.27 15.49 -10.86
CA ILE A 198 9.47 16.02 -11.54
C ILE A 198 9.15 17.38 -12.18
N LEU A 199 8.08 17.45 -12.99
CA LEU A 199 7.72 18.66 -13.76
C LEU A 199 7.35 19.85 -12.89
N THR A 200 6.87 19.61 -11.67
CA THR A 200 6.44 20.64 -10.73
C THR A 200 7.42 20.90 -9.57
N ASN A 201 8.61 20.31 -9.62
CA ASN A 201 9.57 20.34 -8.51
C ASN A 201 8.93 19.96 -7.17
N GLY A 202 8.09 18.93 -7.18
CA GLY A 202 7.45 18.40 -5.98
C GLY A 202 6.13 19.06 -5.56
N ASN A 203 5.72 20.13 -6.22
CA ASN A 203 4.47 20.83 -5.94
C ASN A 203 3.42 20.42 -6.96
N ILE A 204 2.60 19.43 -6.65
CA ILE A 204 1.56 18.91 -7.53
C ILE A 204 0.21 19.51 -7.12
N PRO A 205 -0.69 19.85 -8.08
CA PRO A 205 -2.06 20.19 -7.74
C PRO A 205 -2.72 19.07 -6.92
N GLU A 206 -3.36 19.42 -5.81
CA GLU A 206 -3.93 18.43 -4.89
C GLU A 206 -4.98 17.55 -5.55
N GLU A 207 -5.73 18.09 -6.50
CA GLU A 207 -6.71 17.33 -7.29
C GLU A 207 -6.05 16.23 -8.15
N ASP A 208 -4.86 16.51 -8.71
CA ASP A 208 -4.09 15.51 -9.45
C ASP A 208 -3.61 14.40 -8.51
N ILE A 209 -3.12 14.75 -7.32
CA ILE A 209 -2.71 13.73 -6.34
C ILE A 209 -3.91 12.84 -6.00
N ARG A 210 -5.05 13.41 -5.64
CA ARG A 210 -6.25 12.64 -5.30
C ARG A 210 -6.73 11.76 -6.45
N ARG A 211 -6.72 12.27 -7.68
CA ARG A 211 -7.11 11.54 -8.88
C ARG A 211 -6.18 10.35 -9.15
N TRP A 212 -4.87 10.58 -9.07
CA TRP A 212 -3.88 9.57 -9.45
C TRP A 212 -3.54 8.58 -8.34
N THR A 213 -3.77 8.92 -7.07
CA THR A 213 -3.56 7.99 -5.96
C THR A 213 -4.75 7.07 -5.72
N LYS A 214 -5.93 7.36 -6.25
CA LYS A 214 -7.13 6.53 -6.07
C LYS A 214 -6.92 5.16 -6.70
N GLN A 215 -6.95 4.08 -5.87
CA GLN A 215 -6.75 2.70 -6.29
C GLN A 215 -7.68 1.77 -5.49
N ASP A 216 -8.83 1.48 -6.08
CA ASP A 216 -9.90 0.75 -5.42
C ASP A 216 -9.52 -0.69 -5.06
N ASP A 217 -8.71 -1.36 -5.91
CA ASP A 217 -8.29 -2.74 -5.68
C ASP A 217 -7.38 -2.88 -4.46
N ILE A 218 -6.40 -1.99 -4.31
CA ILE A 218 -5.50 -2.00 -3.14
C ILE A 218 -6.28 -1.67 -1.88
N ASN A 219 -7.15 -0.66 -1.95
CA ASN A 219 -8.04 -0.27 -0.86
C ASN A 219 -8.90 -1.46 -0.41
N LEU A 220 -9.57 -2.14 -1.36
CA LEU A 220 -10.38 -3.33 -1.07
C LEU A 220 -9.54 -4.44 -0.43
N CYS A 221 -8.35 -4.72 -0.98
CA CYS A 221 -7.44 -5.74 -0.46
C CYS A 221 -7.05 -5.46 1.01
N ILE A 222 -6.63 -4.24 1.32
CA ILE A 222 -6.27 -3.81 2.68
C ILE A 222 -7.48 -3.94 3.61
N GLY A 223 -8.65 -3.43 3.18
CA GLY A 223 -9.88 -3.49 3.97
C GLY A 223 -10.32 -4.91 4.30
N ILE A 224 -10.14 -5.87 3.38
CA ILE A 224 -10.40 -7.28 3.61
C ILE A 224 -9.42 -7.85 4.65
N ALA A 225 -8.11 -7.59 4.50
CA ALA A 225 -7.10 -8.10 5.43
C ALA A 225 -7.32 -7.58 6.87
N VAL A 226 -7.65 -6.30 7.01
CA VAL A 226 -7.97 -5.67 8.32
C VAL A 226 -9.23 -6.29 8.93
N ARG A 227 -10.28 -6.49 8.16
CA ARG A 227 -11.53 -7.12 8.62
C ARG A 227 -11.31 -8.57 9.04
N ASN A 228 -10.54 -9.33 8.27
CA ASN A 228 -10.21 -10.71 8.59
C ASN A 228 -9.41 -10.80 9.89
N LEU A 229 -8.48 -9.86 10.13
CA LEU A 229 -7.77 -9.76 11.40
C LEU A 229 -8.74 -9.54 12.56
N ASP A 230 -9.66 -8.60 12.43
CA ASP A 230 -10.63 -8.28 13.50
C ASP A 230 -11.54 -9.46 13.83
N GLN A 231 -12.07 -10.14 12.80
CA GLN A 231 -12.89 -11.34 12.98
C GLN A 231 -12.13 -12.50 13.63
N CYS A 232 -10.88 -12.73 13.18
CA CYS A 232 -10.02 -13.77 13.72
C CYS A 232 -9.70 -13.51 15.20
N GLU A 233 -9.37 -12.26 15.55
CA GLU A 233 -9.11 -11.89 16.95
C GLU A 233 -10.34 -11.99 17.85
N ALA A 234 -11.52 -11.62 17.35
CA ALA A 234 -12.76 -11.75 18.10
C ALA A 234 -13.08 -13.21 18.45
N ALA A 235 -12.70 -14.15 17.59
CA ALA A 235 -12.86 -15.59 17.83
C ALA A 235 -11.72 -16.18 18.69
N SER A 236 -10.60 -15.49 18.88
CA SER A 236 -9.42 -16.01 19.56
C SER A 236 -9.58 -15.98 21.09
N ARG A 237 -9.20 -17.10 21.76
CA ARG A 237 -9.29 -17.25 23.22
C ARG A 237 -7.95 -17.11 23.94
N GLY A 238 -6.84 -17.15 23.21
CA GLY A 238 -5.50 -17.16 23.78
C GLY A 238 -4.45 -16.46 22.95
N LEU A 239 -3.27 -16.27 23.55
CA LEU A 239 -2.15 -15.57 22.92
C LEU A 239 -1.69 -16.25 21.62
N THR A 240 -1.70 -17.57 21.58
CA THR A 240 -1.28 -18.36 20.42
C THR A 240 -2.22 -18.16 19.24
N GLU A 241 -3.53 -18.11 19.50
CA GLU A 241 -4.55 -17.85 18.49
C GLU A 241 -4.44 -16.42 17.97
N LYS A 242 -4.24 -15.43 18.84
CA LYS A 242 -3.99 -14.05 18.44
C LYS A 242 -2.71 -13.92 17.59
N ALA A 243 -1.64 -14.63 17.95
CA ALA A 243 -0.42 -14.66 17.16
C ALA A 243 -0.65 -15.27 15.76
N PHE A 244 -1.49 -16.30 15.66
CA PHE A 244 -1.92 -16.88 14.39
C PHE A 244 -2.70 -15.86 13.55
N CYS A 245 -3.67 -15.15 14.14
CA CYS A 245 -4.43 -14.11 13.44
C CYS A 245 -3.48 -13.01 12.89
N THR A 246 -2.52 -12.56 13.69
CA THR A 246 -1.52 -11.58 13.26
C THR A 246 -0.67 -12.10 12.11
N GLN A 247 -0.14 -13.33 12.24
CA GLN A 247 0.65 -13.95 11.18
C GLN A 247 -0.14 -14.07 9.87
N ARG A 248 -1.38 -14.54 9.97
CA ARG A 248 -2.22 -14.82 8.80
C ARG A 248 -2.68 -13.54 8.11
N HIS A 249 -3.26 -12.62 8.86
CA HIS A 249 -3.96 -11.48 8.28
C HIS A 249 -3.09 -10.23 8.19
N THR A 250 -2.25 -9.96 9.20
CA THR A 250 -1.36 -8.79 9.16
C THR A 250 -0.10 -9.03 8.36
N LEU A 251 0.64 -10.11 8.66
CA LEU A 251 1.96 -10.33 8.05
C LEU A 251 1.88 -11.01 6.68
N THR A 252 0.84 -11.78 6.40
CA THR A 252 0.68 -12.50 5.14
C THR A 252 -0.32 -11.83 4.20
N GLU A 253 -1.58 -11.66 4.59
CA GLU A 253 -2.62 -11.14 3.70
C GLU A 253 -2.41 -9.66 3.38
N LEU A 254 -2.24 -8.82 4.40
CA LEU A 254 -2.00 -7.39 4.19
C LEU A 254 -0.75 -7.13 3.35
N ASN A 255 0.30 -7.93 3.57
CA ASN A 255 1.53 -7.82 2.81
C ASN A 255 1.35 -8.17 1.31
N ARG A 256 0.45 -9.10 1.00
CA ARG A 256 0.11 -9.44 -0.40
C ARG A 256 -0.47 -8.27 -1.16
N CYS A 257 -1.21 -7.39 -0.51
CA CYS A 257 -1.80 -6.21 -1.14
C CYS A 257 -0.76 -5.28 -1.77
N PHE A 258 0.46 -5.26 -1.22
CA PHE A 258 1.57 -4.43 -1.70
C PHE A 258 2.54 -5.19 -2.64
N ARG A 259 2.59 -6.52 -2.53
CA ARG A 259 3.51 -7.34 -3.34
C ARG A 259 3.03 -7.48 -4.79
N TRP A 260 1.74 -7.41 -5.02
CA TRP A 260 1.12 -7.78 -6.30
C TRP A 260 1.44 -6.80 -7.43
N LEU A 261 1.73 -5.54 -7.14
CA LEU A 261 2.10 -4.52 -8.13
C LEU A 261 3.45 -4.76 -8.83
N GLY A 262 4.23 -5.70 -8.34
CA GLY A 262 5.50 -6.09 -8.96
C GLY A 262 5.40 -7.20 -10.01
N ARG A 263 4.20 -7.71 -10.29
CA ARG A 263 3.99 -8.72 -11.34
C ARG A 263 3.33 -8.10 -12.54
N THR A 264 4.14 -7.63 -13.47
CA THR A 264 3.73 -7.45 -14.86
C THR A 264 3.69 -8.83 -15.50
N ASN A 265 2.55 -9.25 -16.00
CA ASN A 265 2.47 -10.32 -16.98
C ASN A 265 3.00 -9.81 -18.30
#